data_8c32113f434bd500330a012cefc5ec77
#
_entry.id   8c32113f434bd500330a012cefc5ec77
#
_cell.length_a   1.000
_cell.length_b   1.000
_cell.length_c   1.000
_cell.angle_alpha   90.00
_cell.angle_beta   90.00
_cell.angle_gamma   90.00
#
_symmetry.space_group_name_H-M   'P 1'
#
loop_
_entity.id
_entity.type
_entity.pdbx_description
1 polymer ?
#
loop_
_entity_poly.entity_id
_entity_poly.type
_entity_poly.pdbx_seq_one_letter_code
_entity_poly.pdbx_strand_id
1 'polypeptide(L)'
;MTANPTSTASTGSAHPPMTHLPAQKHGAIQQLFDGVWFVRGVAKLPMLVPVKITRSMTIVRGVDGLVLFNSMRLTEAGLAELDALGEVTHVVRLAGFHGRDDGFYRERYGAQILAIEGQAYVRGLGKPGPSYLEPDAWLTADSPLPIADASLRVIG
;
A
#
# COMPACT_ATOMS: atom_id res chain seq x y z
N MET A 1 32.38 -41.72 8.46
CA MET A 1 32.32 -40.39 9.09
C MET A 1 31.84 -39.44 8.04
N THR A 2 30.56 -39.18 8.03
CA THR A 2 29.90 -38.29 7.04
C THR A 2 29.42 -37.05 7.78
N ALA A 3 30.02 -35.93 7.48
CA ALA A 3 29.68 -34.65 8.04
C ALA A 3 28.39 -34.11 7.40
N ASN A 4 27.44 -33.73 8.24
CA ASN A 4 26.15 -33.14 7.88
C ASN A 4 26.34 -31.65 7.66
N PRO A 5 25.88 -31.06 6.55
CA PRO A 5 25.93 -29.61 6.40
C PRO A 5 24.81 -28.95 7.21
N THR A 6 25.22 -28.08 8.10
CA THR A 6 24.38 -27.22 8.93
C THR A 6 23.54 -26.28 8.05
N SER A 7 22.23 -26.41 8.11
CA SER A 7 21.27 -25.50 7.53
C SER A 7 21.35 -24.15 8.25
N THR A 8 21.84 -23.12 7.59
CA THR A 8 21.76 -21.73 8.06
C THR A 8 20.33 -21.24 7.88
N ALA A 9 19.59 -21.17 8.98
CA ALA A 9 18.29 -20.51 9.02
C ALA A 9 18.51 -19.01 8.72
N SER A 10 17.86 -18.53 7.66
CA SER A 10 17.76 -17.11 7.33
C SER A 10 17.00 -16.40 8.46
N THR A 11 17.72 -15.63 9.26
CA THR A 11 17.13 -14.71 10.24
C THR A 11 16.40 -13.60 9.50
N GLY A 12 15.07 -13.73 9.41
CA GLY A 12 14.21 -12.66 8.93
C GLY A 12 14.46 -11.41 9.75
N SER A 13 14.85 -10.33 9.10
CA SER A 13 15.02 -9.00 9.69
C SER A 13 13.67 -8.51 10.20
N ALA A 14 13.41 -8.70 11.49
CA ALA A 14 12.24 -8.14 12.15
C ALA A 14 12.40 -6.62 12.19
N HIS A 15 11.65 -5.92 11.36
CA HIS A 15 11.57 -4.46 11.43
C HIS A 15 10.90 -4.08 12.76
N PRO A 16 11.38 -3.02 13.45
CA PRO A 16 10.72 -2.56 14.66
C PRO A 16 9.27 -2.17 14.35
N PRO A 17 8.31 -2.41 15.27
CA PRO A 17 6.91 -2.12 15.05
C PRO A 17 6.74 -0.63 14.74
N MET A 18 6.09 -0.33 13.61
CA MET A 18 5.85 1.05 13.19
C MET A 18 4.60 1.58 13.89
N THR A 19 4.70 2.79 14.44
CA THR A 19 3.54 3.48 14.98
C THR A 19 2.66 3.96 13.83
N HIS A 20 1.52 3.31 13.64
CA HIS A 20 0.56 3.68 12.60
C HIS A 20 -0.35 4.81 13.08
N LEU A 21 -0.58 5.78 12.20
CA LEU A 21 -1.58 6.81 12.47
C LEU A 21 -2.99 6.17 12.50
N PRO A 22 -3.91 6.68 13.34
CA PRO A 22 -5.26 6.12 13.42
C PRO A 22 -6.00 6.28 12.09
N ALA A 23 -6.91 5.32 11.82
CA ALA A 23 -7.82 5.40 10.71
C ALA A 23 -8.65 6.69 10.78
N GLN A 24 -8.87 7.32 9.64
CA GLN A 24 -9.73 8.49 9.53
C GLN A 24 -11.07 8.10 8.88
N LYS A 25 -12.05 9.00 8.97
CA LYS A 25 -13.38 8.75 8.41
C LYS A 25 -13.32 8.45 6.91
N HIS A 26 -13.98 7.38 6.52
CA HIS A 26 -14.16 6.98 5.12
C HIS A 26 -15.59 6.46 4.88
N GLY A 27 -15.98 6.35 3.61
CA GLY A 27 -17.23 5.71 3.20
C GLY A 27 -17.09 4.18 3.16
N ALA A 28 -18.18 3.50 2.82
CA ALA A 28 -18.16 2.06 2.53
C ALA A 28 -17.32 1.75 1.28
N ILE A 29 -16.85 0.52 1.18
CA ILE A 29 -16.20 0.00 -0.02
C ILE A 29 -17.30 -0.22 -1.08
N GLN A 30 -17.17 0.44 -2.23
CA GLN A 30 -18.14 0.39 -3.32
C GLN A 30 -17.57 -0.41 -4.48
N GLN A 31 -18.29 -1.40 -4.96
CA GLN A 31 -17.93 -2.10 -6.18
C GLN A 31 -18.24 -1.22 -7.39
N LEU A 32 -17.22 -0.99 -8.24
CA LEU A 32 -17.35 -0.23 -9.48
C LEU A 32 -17.54 -1.14 -10.69
N PHE A 33 -16.77 -2.23 -10.72
CA PHE A 33 -16.78 -3.25 -11.75
C PHE A 33 -16.55 -4.62 -11.10
N ASP A 34 -16.68 -5.68 -11.86
CA ASP A 34 -16.28 -7.00 -11.39
C ASP A 34 -14.79 -7.02 -11.05
N GLY A 35 -14.47 -7.44 -9.84
CA GLY A 35 -13.09 -7.45 -9.33
C GLY A 35 -12.47 -6.07 -9.03
N VAL A 36 -13.24 -4.97 -9.09
CA VAL A 36 -12.74 -3.62 -8.82
C VAL A 36 -13.64 -2.88 -7.86
N TRP A 37 -13.06 -2.42 -6.76
CA TRP A 37 -13.75 -1.63 -5.73
C TRP A 37 -13.02 -0.33 -5.44
N PHE A 38 -13.74 0.59 -4.84
CA PHE A 38 -13.27 1.93 -4.53
C PHE A 38 -13.77 2.37 -3.16
N VAL A 39 -12.90 3.03 -2.40
CA VAL A 39 -13.26 3.66 -1.14
C VAL A 39 -12.72 5.08 -1.09
N ARG A 40 -13.57 6.01 -0.67
CA ARG A 40 -13.22 7.42 -0.48
C ARG A 40 -13.19 7.75 1.00
N GLY A 41 -12.17 8.48 1.41
CA GLY A 41 -12.02 8.97 2.78
C GLY A 41 -11.49 10.40 2.81
N VAL A 42 -11.21 10.85 4.01
CA VAL A 42 -10.62 12.17 4.25
C VAL A 42 -9.27 12.01 4.96
N ALA A 43 -8.37 12.94 4.73
CA ALA A 43 -7.17 13.10 5.55
C ALA A 43 -7.11 14.53 6.08
N LYS A 44 -6.78 14.64 7.36
CA LYS A 44 -6.46 15.92 7.99
C LYS A 44 -4.96 16.12 7.91
N LEU A 45 -4.52 17.16 7.25
CA LEU A 45 -3.13 17.56 7.25
C LEU A 45 -2.88 18.48 8.44
N PRO A 46 -1.86 18.20 9.28
CA PRO A 46 -1.47 19.07 10.38
C PRO A 46 -0.74 20.29 9.80
N MET A 47 -1.48 21.31 9.51
CA MET A 47 -0.99 22.63 9.08
C MET A 47 -1.43 23.68 10.10
N LEU A 48 -0.90 24.91 10.00
CA LEU A 48 -1.28 26.03 10.85
C LEU A 48 -2.82 26.22 10.88
N VAL A 49 -3.47 25.98 9.75
CA VAL A 49 -4.93 25.79 9.64
C VAL A 49 -5.16 24.36 9.19
N PRO A 50 -5.95 23.54 9.91
CA PRO A 50 -6.20 22.16 9.53
C PRO A 50 -6.86 22.06 8.16
N VAL A 51 -6.17 21.50 7.19
CA VAL A 51 -6.68 21.28 5.84
C VAL A 51 -7.20 19.85 5.74
N LYS A 52 -8.44 19.72 5.28
CA LYS A 52 -9.03 18.42 4.92
C LYS A 52 -8.83 18.18 3.44
N ILE A 53 -8.25 17.05 3.09
CA ILE A 53 -8.14 16.57 1.72
C ILE A 53 -8.93 15.29 1.54
N THR A 54 -9.46 15.08 0.34
CA THR A 54 -10.06 13.79 -0.04
C THR A 54 -8.94 12.82 -0.37
N ARG A 55 -9.07 11.60 0.13
CA ARG A 55 -8.22 10.46 -0.24
C ARG A 55 -9.10 9.36 -0.84
N SER A 56 -8.51 8.57 -1.69
CA SER A 56 -9.17 7.41 -2.25
C SER A 56 -8.19 6.24 -2.33
N MET A 57 -8.73 5.04 -2.23
CA MET A 57 -8.02 3.79 -2.46
C MET A 57 -8.84 2.97 -3.46
N THR A 58 -8.18 2.44 -4.48
CA THR A 58 -8.76 1.46 -5.39
C THR A 58 -8.29 0.08 -4.97
N ILE A 59 -9.20 -0.87 -4.95
CA ILE A 59 -8.97 -2.27 -4.61
C ILE A 59 -9.25 -3.07 -5.88
N VAL A 60 -8.30 -3.88 -6.30
CA VAL A 60 -8.43 -4.72 -7.50
C VAL A 60 -8.16 -6.17 -7.14
N ARG A 61 -8.96 -7.08 -7.67
CA ARG A 61 -8.69 -8.51 -7.58
C ARG A 61 -7.47 -8.84 -8.45
N GLY A 62 -6.39 -9.19 -7.82
CA GLY A 62 -5.16 -9.63 -8.48
C GLY A 62 -5.13 -11.15 -8.70
N VAL A 63 -3.98 -11.63 -9.14
CA VAL A 63 -3.75 -13.06 -9.41
C VAL A 63 -3.75 -13.87 -8.10
N ASP A 64 -3.10 -13.35 -7.07
CA ASP A 64 -2.89 -14.07 -5.79
C ASP A 64 -3.69 -13.48 -4.62
N GLY A 65 -4.56 -12.51 -4.86
CA GLY A 65 -5.34 -11.81 -3.83
C GLY A 65 -5.66 -10.39 -4.21
N LEU A 66 -5.92 -9.54 -3.22
CA LEU A 66 -6.26 -8.14 -3.44
C LEU A 66 -5.03 -7.26 -3.58
N VAL A 67 -5.08 -6.36 -4.55
CA VAL A 67 -4.07 -5.33 -4.80
C VAL A 67 -4.68 -3.97 -4.45
N LEU A 68 -4.07 -3.25 -3.51
CA LEU A 68 -4.50 -1.93 -3.08
C LEU A 68 -3.70 -0.84 -3.77
N PHE A 69 -4.34 0.05 -4.49
CA PHE A 69 -3.70 1.22 -5.08
C PHE A 69 -3.86 2.45 -4.19
N ASN A 70 -2.73 3.08 -3.83
CA ASN A 70 -2.66 4.25 -2.95
C ASN A 70 -3.36 4.00 -1.61
N SER A 71 -2.85 3.07 -0.84
CA SER A 71 -3.45 2.55 0.38
C SER A 71 -3.95 3.65 1.32
N MET A 72 -5.06 3.41 1.95
CA MET A 72 -5.66 4.25 2.98
C MET A 72 -6.09 3.37 4.14
N ARG A 73 -5.59 3.67 5.36
CA ARG A 73 -6.00 2.91 6.54
C ARG A 73 -7.49 3.01 6.77
N LEU A 74 -8.17 1.88 6.74
CA LEU A 74 -9.59 1.74 7.01
C LEU A 74 -9.86 1.61 8.53
N THR A 75 -11.05 1.96 8.93
CA THR A 75 -11.57 1.63 10.27
C THR A 75 -11.75 0.11 10.41
N GLU A 76 -11.94 -0.40 11.63
CA GLU A 76 -12.13 -1.85 11.83
C GLU A 76 -13.35 -2.38 11.05
N ALA A 77 -14.43 -1.60 10.94
CA ALA A 77 -15.56 -1.96 10.10
C ALA A 77 -15.19 -2.04 8.61
N GLY A 78 -14.41 -1.06 8.10
CA GLY A 78 -13.94 -1.08 6.72
C GLY A 78 -12.91 -2.19 6.46
N LEU A 79 -12.11 -2.57 7.46
CA LEU A 79 -11.20 -3.72 7.35
C LEU A 79 -11.99 -5.02 7.29
N ALA A 80 -13.07 -5.18 8.05
CA ALA A 80 -13.95 -6.34 7.95
C ALA A 80 -14.63 -6.43 6.56
N GLU A 81 -15.04 -5.29 5.97
CA GLU A 81 -15.51 -5.26 4.58
C GLU A 81 -14.42 -5.70 3.60
N LEU A 82 -13.18 -5.21 3.78
CA LEU A 82 -12.04 -5.57 2.94
C LEU A 82 -11.69 -7.07 3.05
N ASP A 83 -11.64 -7.59 4.27
CA ASP A 83 -11.35 -8.99 4.56
C ASP A 83 -12.39 -9.93 3.91
N ALA A 84 -13.65 -9.49 3.82
CA ALA A 84 -14.71 -10.23 3.14
C ALA A 84 -14.54 -10.30 1.61
N LEU A 85 -13.76 -9.39 1.00
CA LEU A 85 -13.46 -9.42 -0.44
C LEU A 85 -12.32 -10.39 -0.79
N GLY A 86 -11.40 -10.63 0.15
CA GLY A 86 -10.26 -11.51 -0.01
C GLY A 86 -9.03 -11.05 0.76
N GLU A 87 -7.95 -11.82 0.65
CA GLU A 87 -6.66 -11.53 1.30
C GLU A 87 -5.93 -10.39 0.55
N VAL A 88 -5.38 -9.45 1.30
CA VAL A 88 -4.55 -8.37 0.73
C VAL A 88 -3.12 -8.87 0.55
N THR A 89 -2.66 -8.94 -0.69
CA THR A 89 -1.32 -9.43 -1.04
C THR A 89 -0.36 -8.32 -1.46
N HIS A 90 -0.86 -7.25 -2.06
CA HIS A 90 -0.02 -6.17 -2.58
C HIS A 90 -0.60 -4.79 -2.30
N VAL A 91 0.30 -3.83 -2.12
CA VAL A 91 -0.01 -2.40 -2.12
C VAL A 91 0.83 -1.74 -3.21
N VAL A 92 0.21 -1.01 -4.11
CA VAL A 92 0.87 -0.27 -5.18
C VAL A 92 0.78 1.23 -4.91
N ARG A 93 1.91 1.86 -4.75
CA ARG A 93 2.04 3.31 -4.56
C ARG A 93 2.28 3.98 -5.90
N LEU A 94 1.30 4.75 -6.38
CA LEU A 94 1.36 5.38 -7.70
C LEU A 94 2.05 6.75 -7.70
N ALA A 95 2.21 7.40 -6.55
CA ALA A 95 2.79 8.74 -6.48
C ALA A 95 3.56 8.97 -5.18
N GLY A 96 4.55 9.84 -5.21
CA GLY A 96 5.47 10.10 -4.12
C GLY A 96 4.84 10.71 -2.85
N PHE A 97 3.64 11.26 -2.91
CA PHE A 97 2.90 11.76 -1.75
C PHE A 97 1.97 10.72 -1.10
N HIS A 98 1.88 9.52 -1.68
CA HIS A 98 1.21 8.37 -1.08
C HIS A 98 2.16 7.55 -0.19
N GLY A 99 1.65 6.53 0.46
CA GLY A 99 2.46 5.58 1.23
C GLY A 99 2.39 5.73 2.75
N ARG A 100 1.65 6.71 3.26
CA ARG A 100 1.50 6.93 4.71
C ARG A 100 0.98 5.71 5.46
N ASP A 101 0.08 4.98 4.83
CA ASP A 101 -0.62 3.86 5.45
C ASP A 101 -0.14 2.48 4.94
N ASP A 102 0.87 2.44 4.05
CA ASP A 102 1.40 1.19 3.47
C ASP A 102 1.95 0.25 4.54
N GLY A 103 2.66 0.79 5.53
CA GLY A 103 3.24 -0.01 6.61
C GLY A 103 2.20 -0.76 7.44
N PHE A 104 1.00 -0.19 7.59
CA PHE A 104 -0.10 -0.86 8.26
C PHE A 104 -0.52 -2.15 7.52
N TYR A 105 -0.64 -2.09 6.20
CA TYR A 105 -1.02 -3.24 5.39
C TYR A 105 0.10 -4.30 5.32
N ARG A 106 1.37 -3.87 5.31
CA ARG A 106 2.50 -4.79 5.44
C ARG A 106 2.45 -5.55 6.76
N GLU A 107 2.26 -4.86 7.89
CA GLU A 107 2.23 -5.51 9.19
C GLU A 107 1.01 -6.41 9.40
N ARG A 108 -0.16 -5.97 8.96
CA ARG A 108 -1.42 -6.70 9.18
C ARG A 108 -1.56 -7.92 8.26
N TYR A 109 -1.17 -7.80 7.00
CA TYR A 109 -1.44 -8.80 5.95
C TYR A 109 -0.18 -9.41 5.36
N GLY A 110 1.00 -8.95 5.70
CA GLY A 110 2.23 -9.34 5.01
C GLY A 110 2.31 -8.82 3.58
N ALA A 111 1.52 -7.81 3.23
CA ALA A 111 1.41 -7.30 1.87
C ALA A 111 2.74 -6.76 1.36
N GLN A 112 3.10 -7.10 0.12
CA GLN A 112 4.25 -6.53 -0.58
C GLN A 112 3.95 -5.10 -1.02
N ILE A 113 4.89 -4.19 -0.79
CA ILE A 113 4.76 -2.80 -1.17
C ILE A 113 5.53 -2.55 -2.46
N LEU A 114 4.81 -2.17 -3.50
CA LEU A 114 5.35 -1.82 -4.81
C LEU A 114 5.23 -0.31 -5.02
N ALA A 115 6.23 0.32 -5.61
CA ALA A 115 6.21 1.75 -5.90
C ALA A 115 6.78 2.05 -7.28
N ILE A 116 6.33 3.12 -7.91
CA ILE A 116 6.82 3.54 -9.23
C ILE A 116 8.24 4.08 -9.10
N GLU A 117 9.15 3.59 -9.95
CA GLU A 117 10.54 4.06 -9.98
C GLU A 117 10.64 5.54 -10.39
N GLY A 118 11.65 6.23 -9.84
CA GLY A 118 11.95 7.63 -10.18
C GLY A 118 11.03 8.67 -9.53
N GLN A 119 10.04 8.26 -8.73
CA GLN A 119 9.18 9.22 -8.04
C GLN A 119 9.86 9.85 -6.84
N ALA A 120 9.91 11.17 -6.82
CA ALA A 120 10.34 11.92 -5.64
C ALA A 120 9.26 11.86 -4.56
N TYR A 121 9.66 11.52 -3.33
CA TYR A 121 8.75 11.62 -2.19
C TYR A 121 8.53 13.07 -1.81
N VAL A 122 7.26 13.43 -1.67
CA VAL A 122 6.84 14.78 -1.30
C VAL A 122 6.11 14.72 0.03
N ARG A 123 6.61 15.47 1.00
CA ARG A 123 5.97 15.65 2.30
C ARG A 123 5.59 17.11 2.53
N GLY A 124 4.47 17.31 3.20
CA GLY A 124 3.99 18.65 3.54
C GLY A 124 3.73 19.52 2.31
N LEU A 125 4.29 20.72 2.28
CA LEU A 125 4.08 21.71 1.21
C LEU A 125 4.93 21.44 -0.05
N GLY A 126 5.00 20.20 -0.50
CA GLY A 126 5.73 19.84 -1.72
C GLY A 126 7.24 19.75 -1.54
N LYS A 127 7.73 19.69 -0.32
CA LYS A 127 9.16 19.51 -0.07
C LYS A 127 9.57 18.05 -0.25
N PRO A 128 10.67 17.76 -0.97
CA PRO A 128 11.23 16.42 -1.03
C PRO A 128 11.52 15.90 0.39
N GLY A 129 11.30 14.64 0.61
CA GLY A 129 11.54 13.99 1.89
C GLY A 129 11.76 12.49 1.75
N PRO A 130 12.22 11.82 2.81
CA PRO A 130 12.37 10.38 2.79
C PRO A 130 11.01 9.69 2.63
N SER A 131 11.00 8.52 2.01
CA SER A 131 9.83 7.65 1.93
C SER A 131 9.23 7.37 3.31
N TYR A 132 7.91 7.19 3.38
CA TYR A 132 7.27 6.66 4.58
C TYR A 132 7.74 5.24 4.91
N LEU A 133 7.96 4.45 3.87
CA LEU A 133 8.39 3.08 3.92
C LEU A 133 9.08 2.74 2.60
N GLU A 134 10.24 2.10 2.66
CA GLU A 134 10.88 1.58 1.46
C GLU A 134 10.03 0.47 0.85
N PRO A 135 9.79 0.50 -0.47
CA PRO A 135 9.05 -0.54 -1.15
C PRO A 135 9.87 -1.84 -1.22
N ASP A 136 9.18 -2.95 -1.39
CA ASP A 136 9.81 -4.25 -1.62
C ASP A 136 10.30 -4.39 -3.07
N ALA A 137 9.64 -3.69 -4.00
CA ALA A 137 10.09 -3.61 -5.39
C ALA A 137 9.68 -2.28 -6.04
N TRP A 138 10.49 -1.86 -7.01
CA TRP A 138 10.24 -0.71 -7.86
C TRP A 138 9.64 -1.15 -9.19
N LEU A 139 8.57 -0.47 -9.60
CA LEU A 139 7.86 -0.74 -10.84
C LEU A 139 8.33 0.22 -11.94
N THR A 140 8.68 -0.34 -13.08
CA THR A 140 8.94 0.34 -14.36
C THR A 140 7.80 0.06 -15.34
N ALA A 141 7.85 0.67 -16.53
CA ALA A 141 6.84 0.40 -17.56
C ALA A 141 6.78 -1.09 -18.01
N ASP A 142 7.89 -1.82 -17.84
CA ASP A 142 8.00 -3.23 -18.22
C ASP A 142 7.78 -4.20 -17.05
N SER A 143 7.55 -3.67 -15.84
CA SER A 143 7.36 -4.52 -14.67
C SER A 143 6.04 -5.27 -14.75
N PRO A 144 6.00 -6.58 -14.44
CA PRO A 144 4.74 -7.30 -14.30
C PRO A 144 3.95 -6.74 -13.11
N LEU A 145 2.65 -6.61 -13.28
CA LEU A 145 1.74 -6.26 -12.20
C LEU A 145 1.12 -7.52 -11.60
N PRO A 146 0.77 -7.53 -10.31
CA PRO A 146 0.06 -8.64 -9.70
C PRO A 146 -1.43 -8.69 -10.09
N ILE A 147 -1.76 -8.26 -11.30
CA ILE A 147 -3.10 -8.19 -11.89
C ILE A 147 -3.02 -8.75 -13.30
N ALA A 148 -3.89 -9.72 -13.61
CA ALA A 148 -3.94 -10.29 -14.95
C ALA A 148 -4.31 -9.23 -16.00
N ASP A 149 -3.71 -9.31 -17.16
CA ASP A 149 -3.97 -8.46 -18.33
C ASP A 149 -3.84 -6.94 -18.08
N ALA A 150 -3.09 -6.57 -17.02
CA ALA A 150 -2.81 -5.18 -16.71
C ALA A 150 -1.38 -4.77 -17.15
N SER A 151 -1.25 -3.54 -17.59
CA SER A 151 0.04 -2.93 -17.91
C SER A 151 0.21 -1.59 -17.22
N LEU A 152 1.45 -1.24 -16.89
CA LEU A 152 1.79 0.04 -16.29
C LEU A 152 2.27 1.00 -17.38
N ARG A 153 1.72 2.21 -17.37
CA ARG A 153 2.28 3.32 -18.16
C ARG A 153 2.73 4.43 -17.21
N VAL A 154 4.00 4.71 -17.19
CA VAL A 154 4.56 5.86 -16.47
C VAL A 154 4.40 7.10 -17.35
N ILE A 155 3.72 8.12 -16.83
CA ILE A 155 3.53 9.41 -17.50
C ILE A 155 4.45 10.39 -16.79
N GLY A 156 5.41 10.94 -17.54
CA GLY A 156 6.35 11.96 -17.08
C GLY A 156 5.81 13.38 -17.25
#